data_dbae87bff1a6de6ff05ec8ace43f91f9
#
_entry.id   dbae87bff1a6de6ff05ec8ace43f91f9
#
_cell.length_a   1.000
_cell.length_b   1.000
_cell.length_c   1.000
_cell.angle_alpha   90.00
_cell.angle_beta   90.00
_cell.angle_gamma   90.00
#
_symmetry.space_group_name_H-M   'P 1'
#
loop_
_entity.id
_entity.type
_entity.pdbx_description
1 polymer ?
#
loop_
_entity_poly.entity_id
_entity_poly.type
_entity_poly.pdbx_seq_one_letter_code
_entity_poly.pdbx_strand_id
1 'polypeptide(L)'
;MTSTSETEPYFLGIDLGGSRIKSVVVNAGGQTLEHESMPFEDRAMEWADRIRDRVESLRLRRGEPAAVGLSAPGLAARDGRYILHMPGRLEGLEGLDWQQFLTVPTPVPVLNDAHAALLGEAWMGAAQGLENVFMLTLGTGVGGAAIVDGRLLRGNLGRAGHLGHITLDSRAQNDDVGTPGSLEMAIGNKTLTERSHGCYTSTETLVQHARAGDPKAVALWQESVRGLAVGINSLINVLDPEAVILGGGIAQAGPDLFDRLSEILEGHEWRPRGARVRLLPAALSELAGAYGAARQAILSRQEF
;
A
#
# COMPACT_ATOMS: atom_id res chain seq x y z
N MET A 1 34.90 35.12 4.39
CA MET A 1 34.48 33.81 4.86
C MET A 1 33.02 33.66 4.49
N THR A 2 32.74 33.06 3.34
CA THR A 2 31.40 32.81 2.86
C THR A 2 30.91 31.55 3.61
N SER A 3 29.99 31.73 4.53
CA SER A 3 29.22 30.65 5.12
C SER A 3 28.50 29.92 4.01
N THR A 4 29.01 28.78 3.59
CA THR A 4 28.22 27.81 2.84
C THR A 4 27.13 27.34 3.81
N SER A 5 25.91 27.82 3.60
CA SER A 5 24.74 27.22 4.25
C SER A 5 24.70 25.76 3.80
N GLU A 6 25.14 24.86 4.66
CA GLU A 6 24.87 23.44 4.45
C GLU A 6 23.36 23.29 4.36
N THR A 7 22.87 23.04 3.14
CA THR A 7 21.46 22.72 2.93
C THR A 7 21.14 21.46 3.73
N GLU A 8 20.13 21.54 4.58
CA GLU A 8 19.68 20.38 5.37
C GLU A 8 19.49 19.16 4.45
N PRO A 9 20.04 17.98 4.81
CA PRO A 9 19.94 16.79 3.98
C PRO A 9 18.48 16.40 3.78
N TYR A 10 18.12 16.11 2.53
CA TYR A 10 16.76 15.67 2.17
C TYR A 10 16.75 14.22 1.66
N PHE A 11 15.61 13.58 1.83
CA PHE A 11 15.33 12.22 1.41
C PHE A 11 14.19 12.24 0.42
N LEU A 12 14.27 11.40 -0.61
CA LEU A 12 13.26 11.30 -1.65
C LEU A 12 12.58 9.93 -1.58
N GLY A 13 11.28 9.92 -1.38
CA GLY A 13 10.45 8.74 -1.54
C GLY A 13 9.62 8.83 -2.81
N ILE A 14 9.61 7.79 -3.60
CA ILE A 14 8.88 7.71 -4.87
C ILE A 14 7.94 6.51 -4.80
N ASP A 15 6.69 6.72 -5.19
CA ASP A 15 5.66 5.68 -5.31
C ASP A 15 5.21 5.58 -6.78
N LEU A 16 5.58 4.49 -7.42
CA LEU A 16 5.14 4.13 -8.76
C LEU A 16 3.79 3.41 -8.67
N GLY A 17 2.71 4.15 -8.83
CA GLY A 17 1.36 3.58 -8.84
C GLY A 17 0.94 3.03 -10.21
N GLY A 18 -0.34 2.74 -10.37
CA GLY A 18 -0.88 2.17 -11.62
C GLY A 18 -0.95 3.13 -12.82
N SER A 19 -1.02 4.44 -12.58
CA SER A 19 -1.15 5.48 -13.62
C SER A 19 -0.53 6.82 -13.21
N ARG A 20 0.01 6.89 -12.01
CA ARG A 20 0.64 8.09 -11.46
C ARG A 20 1.88 7.72 -10.65
N ILE A 21 2.90 8.56 -10.79
CA ILE A 21 4.09 8.54 -9.94
C ILE A 21 3.89 9.64 -8.90
N LYS A 22 4.03 9.29 -7.64
CA LYS A 22 3.97 10.25 -6.53
C LYS A 22 5.33 10.32 -5.87
N SER A 23 5.72 11.49 -5.45
CA SER A 23 6.98 11.68 -4.76
C SER A 23 6.83 12.62 -3.56
N VAL A 24 7.57 12.32 -2.50
CA VAL A 24 7.73 13.21 -1.36
C VAL A 24 9.21 13.49 -1.11
N VAL A 25 9.52 14.74 -0.85
CA VAL A 25 10.81 15.19 -0.38
C VAL A 25 10.66 15.53 1.10
N VAL A 26 11.43 14.87 1.94
CA VAL A 26 11.32 15.02 3.40
C VAL A 26 12.69 15.25 4.03
N ASN A 27 12.72 15.87 5.20
CA ASN A 27 13.91 15.84 6.06
C ASN A 27 13.97 14.54 6.88
N ALA A 28 15.02 14.33 7.66
CA ALA A 28 15.21 13.12 8.46
C ALA A 28 14.10 12.87 9.50
N GLY A 29 13.40 13.92 9.95
CA GLY A 29 12.26 13.83 10.86
C GLY A 29 10.93 13.54 10.19
N GLY A 30 10.88 13.44 8.85
CA GLY A 30 9.65 13.19 8.10
C GLY A 30 8.86 14.45 7.73
N GLN A 31 9.36 15.64 8.06
CA GLN A 31 8.72 16.88 7.63
C GLN A 31 8.77 16.98 6.12
N THR A 32 7.61 17.18 5.50
CA THR A 32 7.48 17.35 4.06
C THR A 32 8.01 18.70 3.62
N LEU A 33 8.98 18.68 2.72
CA LEU A 33 9.54 19.86 2.08
C LEU A 33 8.87 20.13 0.73
N GLU A 34 8.50 19.06 0.02
CA GLU A 34 7.86 19.13 -1.29
C GLU A 34 7.18 17.79 -1.60
N HIS A 35 6.08 17.81 -2.34
CA HIS A 35 5.49 16.61 -2.92
C HIS A 35 5.00 16.89 -4.34
N GLU A 36 4.93 15.84 -5.15
CA GLU A 36 4.46 15.93 -6.53
C GLU A 36 3.74 14.64 -6.94
N SER A 37 2.74 14.78 -7.82
CA SER A 37 2.02 13.66 -8.42
C SER A 37 1.97 13.86 -9.93
N MET A 38 2.61 12.97 -10.67
CA MET A 38 2.76 13.02 -12.13
C MET A 38 2.00 11.86 -12.78
N PRO A 39 1.14 12.11 -13.78
CA PRO A 39 0.58 11.01 -14.57
C PRO A 39 1.66 10.44 -15.50
N PHE A 40 1.51 9.17 -15.86
CA PHE A 40 2.33 8.53 -16.89
C PHE A 40 1.49 7.56 -17.73
N GLU A 41 1.98 7.21 -18.91
CA GLU A 41 1.47 6.14 -19.72
C GLU A 41 2.40 4.91 -19.58
N ASP A 42 1.80 3.70 -19.48
CA ASP A 42 2.55 2.45 -19.38
C ASP A 42 3.05 2.03 -20.78
N ARG A 43 4.05 2.76 -21.28
CA ARG A 43 4.66 2.56 -22.60
C ARG A 43 6.18 2.68 -22.50
N ALA A 44 6.89 1.67 -22.99
CA ALA A 44 8.32 1.71 -23.26
C ALA A 44 9.18 2.38 -22.16
N MET A 45 8.94 2.09 -20.90
CA MET A 45 9.65 2.66 -19.74
C MET A 45 9.51 4.18 -19.56
N GLU A 46 8.53 4.85 -20.17
CA GLU A 46 8.28 6.30 -19.95
C GLU A 46 8.15 6.63 -18.44
N TRP A 47 7.52 5.75 -17.70
CA TRP A 47 7.39 5.84 -16.26
C TRP A 47 8.75 5.91 -15.55
N ALA A 48 9.75 5.14 -16.00
CA ALA A 48 11.10 5.16 -15.41
C ALA A 48 11.85 6.46 -15.76
N ASP A 49 11.73 6.93 -17.00
CA ASP A 49 12.32 8.20 -17.42
C ASP A 49 11.74 9.37 -16.60
N ARG A 50 10.44 9.40 -16.35
CA ARG A 50 9.82 10.42 -15.49
C ARG A 50 10.34 10.39 -14.05
N ILE A 51 10.62 9.21 -13.51
CA ILE A 51 11.27 9.07 -12.20
C ILE A 51 12.67 9.67 -12.24
N ARG A 52 13.46 9.36 -13.27
CA ARG A 52 14.81 9.91 -13.45
C ARG A 52 14.77 11.45 -13.59
N ASP A 53 13.89 11.98 -14.43
CA ASP A 53 13.72 13.42 -14.62
C ASP A 53 13.36 14.13 -13.29
N ARG A 54 12.52 13.49 -12.47
CA ARG A 54 12.18 14.01 -11.14
C ARG A 54 13.40 14.08 -10.22
N VAL A 55 14.22 13.03 -10.18
CA VAL A 55 15.47 12.98 -9.38
C VAL A 55 16.44 14.06 -9.88
N GLU A 56 16.65 14.18 -11.18
CA GLU A 56 17.54 15.17 -11.77
C GLU A 56 17.07 16.61 -11.51
N SER A 57 15.79 16.88 -11.66
CA SER A 57 15.20 18.19 -11.33
C SER A 57 15.44 18.59 -9.89
N LEU A 58 15.29 17.64 -8.95
CA LEU A 58 15.56 17.87 -7.52
C LEU A 58 17.06 18.10 -7.27
N ARG A 59 17.90 17.31 -7.91
CA ARG A 59 19.37 17.43 -7.82
C ARG A 59 19.85 18.82 -8.26
N LEU A 60 19.30 19.35 -9.34
CA LEU A 60 19.63 20.69 -9.83
C LEU A 60 19.21 21.81 -8.87
N ARG A 61 18.08 21.64 -8.17
CA ARG A 61 17.51 22.67 -7.29
C ARG A 61 17.99 22.59 -5.84
N ARG A 62 18.29 21.41 -5.35
CA ARG A 62 18.55 21.13 -3.91
C ARG A 62 19.89 20.44 -3.64
N GLY A 63 20.65 20.07 -4.69
CA GLY A 63 21.82 19.21 -4.57
C GLY A 63 21.43 17.72 -4.53
N GLU A 64 22.41 16.85 -4.27
CA GLU A 64 22.23 15.41 -4.21
C GLU A 64 21.31 14.99 -3.04
N PRO A 65 20.28 14.14 -3.27
CA PRO A 65 19.50 13.59 -2.18
C PRO A 65 20.38 12.73 -1.25
N ALA A 66 20.15 12.82 0.03
CA ALA A 66 20.85 11.99 1.02
C ALA A 66 20.60 10.50 0.82
N ALA A 67 19.37 10.14 0.40
CA ALA A 67 19.01 8.83 -0.12
C ALA A 67 17.69 8.91 -0.90
N VAL A 68 17.46 7.93 -1.78
CA VAL A 68 16.24 7.74 -2.55
C VAL A 68 15.67 6.37 -2.23
N GLY A 69 14.35 6.25 -2.07
CA GLY A 69 13.64 4.98 -1.92
C GLY A 69 12.49 4.88 -2.91
N LEU A 70 12.12 3.66 -3.26
CA LEU A 70 11.10 3.38 -4.24
C LEU A 70 10.02 2.44 -3.67
N SER A 71 8.78 2.77 -3.95
CA SER A 71 7.60 1.91 -3.84
C SER A 71 7.12 1.57 -5.24
N ALA A 72 6.84 0.31 -5.51
CA ALA A 72 6.32 -0.12 -6.81
C ALA A 72 5.38 -1.32 -6.66
N PRO A 73 4.45 -1.52 -7.62
CA PRO A 73 3.62 -2.72 -7.64
C PRO A 73 4.46 -3.96 -7.93
N GLY A 74 3.91 -5.12 -7.58
CA GLY A 74 4.57 -6.41 -7.77
C GLY A 74 5.29 -6.92 -6.52
N LEU A 75 5.96 -8.04 -6.69
CA LEU A 75 6.70 -8.69 -5.61
C LEU A 75 8.11 -8.10 -5.52
N ALA A 76 8.39 -7.35 -4.46
CA ALA A 76 9.74 -6.87 -4.19
C ALA A 76 10.64 -8.02 -3.71
N ALA A 77 11.88 -8.05 -4.18
CA ALA A 77 12.88 -9.01 -3.72
C ALA A 77 13.13 -8.84 -2.21
N ARG A 78 13.44 -9.95 -1.53
CA ARG A 78 13.64 -9.93 -0.07
C ARG A 78 14.72 -8.96 0.40
N ASP A 79 15.77 -8.80 -0.41
CA ASP A 79 16.87 -7.86 -0.13
C ASP A 79 16.49 -6.39 -0.41
N GLY A 80 15.29 -6.15 -0.99
CA GLY A 80 14.77 -4.83 -1.27
C GLY A 80 15.51 -4.07 -2.36
N ARG A 81 16.17 -4.75 -3.29
CA ARG A 81 16.98 -4.08 -4.35
C ARG A 81 16.21 -3.84 -5.64
N TYR A 82 15.20 -4.64 -5.94
CA TYR A 82 14.41 -4.57 -7.18
C TYR A 82 13.04 -5.24 -7.02
N ILE A 83 12.17 -5.06 -8.01
CA ILE A 83 10.94 -5.85 -8.13
C ILE A 83 11.30 -7.18 -8.79
N LEU A 84 11.04 -8.27 -8.07
CA LEU A 84 11.33 -9.64 -8.50
C LEU A 84 10.32 -10.13 -9.54
N HIS A 85 9.05 -9.74 -9.39
CA HIS A 85 7.97 -10.24 -10.26
C HIS A 85 6.81 -9.23 -10.35
N MET A 86 6.49 -8.82 -11.59
CA MET A 86 5.36 -7.95 -11.96
C MET A 86 4.92 -8.25 -13.39
N PRO A 87 4.21 -9.34 -13.65
CA PRO A 87 3.85 -9.75 -15.01
C PRO A 87 2.81 -8.80 -15.65
N GLY A 88 2.97 -8.56 -16.94
CA GLY A 88 1.97 -7.96 -17.81
C GLY A 88 1.83 -6.43 -17.75
N ARG A 89 2.63 -5.75 -16.93
CA ARG A 89 2.65 -4.27 -16.82
C ARG A 89 4.06 -3.76 -16.50
N LEU A 90 4.30 -2.48 -16.78
CA LEU A 90 5.54 -1.77 -16.44
C LEU A 90 6.76 -2.54 -16.98
N GLU A 91 6.78 -2.76 -18.29
CA GLU A 91 7.89 -3.44 -18.97
C GLU A 91 9.24 -2.86 -18.53
N GLY A 92 10.19 -3.73 -18.18
CA GLY A 92 11.50 -3.35 -17.68
C GLY A 92 11.61 -3.07 -16.18
N LEU A 93 10.50 -3.18 -15.40
CA LEU A 93 10.55 -2.99 -13.95
C LEU A 93 11.22 -4.17 -13.23
N GLU A 94 10.97 -5.41 -13.69
CA GLU A 94 11.56 -6.60 -13.09
C GLU A 94 13.09 -6.57 -13.20
N GLY A 95 13.78 -6.70 -12.06
CA GLY A 95 15.23 -6.73 -12.00
C GLY A 95 15.94 -5.38 -12.25
N LEU A 96 15.22 -4.27 -12.40
CA LEU A 96 15.80 -2.96 -12.64
C LEU A 96 16.65 -2.52 -11.43
N ASP A 97 17.95 -2.28 -11.68
CA ASP A 97 18.85 -1.68 -10.68
C ASP A 97 18.64 -0.17 -10.64
N TRP A 98 17.91 0.27 -9.63
CA TRP A 98 17.53 1.69 -9.49
C TRP A 98 18.71 2.59 -9.13
N GLN A 99 19.70 2.10 -8.40
CA GLN A 99 20.91 2.88 -8.10
C GLN A 99 21.67 3.22 -9.38
N GLN A 100 21.85 2.22 -10.24
CA GLN A 100 22.52 2.40 -11.52
C GLN A 100 21.68 3.25 -12.48
N PHE A 101 20.37 2.99 -12.58
CA PHE A 101 19.45 3.70 -13.48
C PHE A 101 19.34 5.18 -13.14
N LEU A 102 19.23 5.54 -11.85
CA LEU A 102 19.14 6.93 -11.38
C LEU A 102 20.50 7.60 -11.20
N THR A 103 21.58 6.87 -11.34
CA THR A 103 22.97 7.37 -11.14
C THR A 103 23.12 8.06 -9.78
N VAL A 104 22.61 7.44 -8.72
CA VAL A 104 22.71 7.93 -7.33
C VAL A 104 23.80 7.22 -6.56
N PRO A 105 24.49 7.89 -5.60
CA PRO A 105 25.66 7.32 -4.90
C PRO A 105 25.29 6.22 -3.90
N THR A 106 24.04 6.19 -3.43
CA THR A 106 23.56 5.26 -2.41
C THR A 106 22.62 4.21 -3.01
N PRO A 107 22.55 2.99 -2.45
CA PRO A 107 21.56 2.00 -2.84
C PRO A 107 20.13 2.57 -2.73
N VAL A 108 19.28 2.23 -3.70
CA VAL A 108 17.87 2.61 -3.72
C VAL A 108 17.05 1.42 -3.24
N PRO A 109 16.55 1.42 -1.98
CA PRO A 109 15.69 0.36 -1.51
C PRO A 109 14.34 0.40 -2.22
N VAL A 110 13.84 -0.79 -2.55
CA VAL A 110 12.57 -1.01 -3.26
C VAL A 110 11.62 -1.79 -2.38
N LEU A 111 10.40 -1.29 -2.23
CA LEU A 111 9.32 -1.95 -1.51
C LEU A 111 8.15 -2.24 -2.45
N ASN A 112 7.37 -3.27 -2.12
CA ASN A 112 6.02 -3.39 -2.66
C ASN A 112 5.16 -2.21 -2.17
N ASP A 113 4.17 -1.78 -2.97
CA ASP A 113 3.30 -0.62 -2.70
C ASP A 113 2.56 -0.69 -1.35
N ALA A 114 1.97 -1.83 -1.01
CA ALA A 114 1.29 -2.00 0.27
C ALA A 114 2.28 -2.05 1.46
N HIS A 115 3.46 -2.66 1.27
CA HIS A 115 4.52 -2.66 2.27
C HIS A 115 5.03 -1.23 2.54
N ALA A 116 5.23 -0.45 1.48
CA ALA A 116 5.60 0.95 1.60
C ALA A 116 4.49 1.77 2.28
N ALA A 117 3.23 1.58 1.89
CA ALA A 117 2.11 2.30 2.50
C ALA A 117 2.03 2.06 4.01
N LEU A 118 2.15 0.80 4.48
CA LEU A 118 2.17 0.50 5.91
C LEU A 118 3.38 1.12 6.62
N LEU A 119 4.57 1.07 6.02
CA LEU A 119 5.76 1.68 6.61
C LEU A 119 5.62 3.21 6.71
N GLY A 120 4.96 3.84 5.73
CA GLY A 120 4.60 5.26 5.77
C GLY A 120 3.64 5.56 6.92
N GLU A 121 2.56 4.79 7.05
CA GLU A 121 1.58 4.91 8.13
C GLU A 121 2.20 4.67 9.51
N ALA A 122 3.16 3.76 9.64
CA ALA A 122 3.90 3.52 10.87
C ALA A 122 4.85 4.67 11.23
N TRP A 123 5.36 5.38 10.24
CA TRP A 123 6.26 6.51 10.46
C TRP A 123 5.52 7.82 10.73
N MET A 124 4.54 8.17 9.89
CA MET A 124 3.93 9.50 9.86
C MET A 124 2.39 9.47 9.92
N GLY A 125 1.78 8.30 9.97
CA GLY A 125 0.32 8.14 9.83
C GLY A 125 -0.36 7.43 11.00
N ALA A 126 -1.39 6.65 10.68
CA ALA A 126 -2.30 6.03 11.63
C ALA A 126 -1.68 4.89 12.47
N ALA A 127 -0.51 4.36 12.06
CA ALA A 127 0.18 3.27 12.76
C ALA A 127 1.36 3.75 13.63
N GLN A 128 1.51 5.06 13.87
CA GLN A 128 2.60 5.57 14.69
C GLN A 128 2.59 4.94 16.10
N GLY A 129 3.77 4.42 16.50
CA GLY A 129 3.96 3.82 17.82
C GLY A 129 3.37 2.42 17.99
N LEU A 130 2.85 1.80 16.93
CA LEU A 130 2.36 0.42 16.95
C LEU A 130 3.46 -0.55 16.53
N GLU A 131 3.60 -1.65 17.27
CA GLU A 131 4.57 -2.70 17.00
C GLU A 131 3.96 -3.89 16.24
N ASN A 132 2.64 -4.11 16.41
CA ASN A 132 1.91 -5.20 15.75
C ASN A 132 0.69 -4.61 15.03
N VAL A 133 0.77 -4.51 13.71
CA VAL A 133 -0.28 -3.88 12.89
C VAL A 133 -0.27 -4.46 11.49
N PHE A 134 -1.43 -4.63 10.89
CA PHE A 134 -1.50 -4.88 9.46
C PHE A 134 -2.36 -3.85 8.75
N MET A 135 -2.09 -3.68 7.47
CA MET A 135 -2.82 -2.78 6.59
C MET A 135 -3.40 -3.57 5.42
N LEU A 136 -4.60 -3.19 5.01
CA LEU A 136 -5.20 -3.59 3.75
C LEU A 136 -5.43 -2.35 2.89
N THR A 137 -4.94 -2.38 1.66
CA THR A 137 -5.20 -1.33 0.65
C THR A 137 -6.32 -1.81 -0.26
N LEU A 138 -7.52 -1.26 -0.07
CA LEU A 138 -8.75 -1.67 -0.75
C LEU A 138 -8.97 -0.81 -2.00
N GLY A 139 -8.77 -1.37 -3.17
CA GLY A 139 -8.84 -0.66 -4.45
C GLY A 139 -9.29 -1.52 -5.61
N THR A 140 -8.59 -1.49 -6.74
CA THR A 140 -8.78 -2.41 -7.87
C THR A 140 -8.69 -3.85 -7.40
N GLY A 141 -7.63 -4.17 -6.68
CA GLY A 141 -7.47 -5.39 -5.90
C GLY A 141 -7.42 -5.12 -4.41
N VAL A 142 -6.84 -6.05 -3.65
CA VAL A 142 -6.56 -5.90 -2.22
C VAL A 142 -5.08 -6.15 -1.95
N GLY A 143 -4.35 -5.08 -1.73
CA GLY A 143 -2.99 -5.17 -1.23
C GLY A 143 -2.97 -5.36 0.30
N GLY A 144 -1.83 -5.82 0.82
CA GLY A 144 -1.67 -5.98 2.25
C GLY A 144 -0.21 -5.93 2.69
N ALA A 145 -0.02 -5.58 3.95
CA ALA A 145 1.27 -5.59 4.62
C ALA A 145 1.07 -5.79 6.14
N ALA A 146 2.08 -6.29 6.82
CA ALA A 146 2.08 -6.43 8.27
C ALA A 146 3.40 -5.98 8.88
N ILE A 147 3.33 -5.35 10.04
CA ILE A 147 4.44 -5.16 10.96
C ILE A 147 4.17 -6.07 12.16
N VAL A 148 5.16 -6.86 12.53
CA VAL A 148 5.13 -7.78 13.66
C VAL A 148 6.39 -7.54 14.48
N ASP A 149 6.22 -7.30 15.79
CA ASP A 149 7.30 -6.93 16.71
C ASP A 149 8.14 -5.75 16.19
N GLY A 150 7.47 -4.73 15.66
CA GLY A 150 8.08 -3.52 15.11
C GLY A 150 8.81 -3.71 13.76
N ARG A 151 8.70 -4.88 13.12
CA ARG A 151 9.41 -5.21 11.88
C ARG A 151 8.46 -5.53 10.74
N LEU A 152 8.72 -4.94 9.58
CA LEU A 152 7.96 -5.26 8.37
C LEU A 152 8.13 -6.74 7.99
N LEU A 153 7.00 -7.44 7.87
CA LEU A 153 6.97 -8.86 7.53
C LEU A 153 7.24 -9.05 6.03
N ARG A 154 8.39 -9.64 5.69
CA ARG A 154 8.80 -9.87 4.29
C ARG A 154 8.74 -11.34 3.89
N GLY A 155 8.97 -12.25 4.83
CA GLY A 155 9.03 -13.70 4.57
C GLY A 155 10.28 -14.12 3.80
N ASN A 156 10.20 -15.29 3.15
CA ASN A 156 11.34 -15.90 2.47
C ASN A 156 11.66 -15.25 1.10
N LEU A 157 10.63 -14.91 0.32
CA LEU A 157 10.76 -14.34 -1.04
C LEU A 157 10.34 -12.86 -1.13
N GLY A 158 9.91 -12.23 -0.04
CA GLY A 158 9.21 -10.95 -0.06
C GLY A 158 7.69 -11.07 -0.15
N ARG A 159 7.13 -12.28 -0.23
CA ARG A 159 5.70 -12.52 -0.44
C ARG A 159 4.83 -12.38 0.82
N ALA A 160 5.40 -12.44 2.01
CA ALA A 160 4.61 -12.27 3.23
C ALA A 160 4.00 -10.87 3.28
N GLY A 161 2.78 -10.77 3.78
CA GLY A 161 2.04 -9.52 3.78
C GLY A 161 1.13 -9.31 2.56
N HIS A 162 1.17 -10.10 1.51
CA HIS A 162 0.20 -10.05 0.40
C HIS A 162 -1.17 -10.62 0.85
N LEU A 163 -1.80 -9.93 1.81
CA LEU A 163 -2.96 -10.40 2.57
C LEU A 163 -4.25 -10.49 1.76
N GLY A 164 -4.32 -9.80 0.61
CA GLY A 164 -5.46 -9.90 -0.31
C GLY A 164 -5.66 -11.29 -0.91
N HIS A 165 -4.60 -12.10 -0.94
CA HIS A 165 -4.63 -13.46 -1.50
C HIS A 165 -4.87 -14.57 -0.48
N ILE A 166 -5.40 -14.25 0.72
CA ILE A 166 -5.89 -15.31 1.63
C ILE A 166 -7.20 -15.88 1.10
N THR A 167 -7.35 -17.21 1.17
CA THR A 167 -8.56 -17.91 0.74
C THR A 167 -9.69 -17.71 1.75
N LEU A 168 -10.83 -17.21 1.29
CA LEU A 168 -12.08 -17.16 2.07
C LEU A 168 -13.02 -18.33 1.71
N ASP A 169 -13.02 -18.75 0.45
CA ASP A 169 -13.82 -19.88 -0.04
C ASP A 169 -12.99 -20.77 -0.98
N SER A 170 -12.63 -21.96 -0.53
CA SER A 170 -11.84 -22.92 -1.30
C SER A 170 -12.57 -23.51 -2.53
N ARG A 171 -13.87 -23.23 -2.70
CA ARG A 171 -14.69 -23.73 -3.83
C ARG A 171 -14.94 -22.67 -4.90
N ALA A 172 -14.63 -21.41 -4.60
CA ALA A 172 -14.80 -20.31 -5.55
C ALA A 172 -13.69 -20.28 -6.61
N GLN A 173 -13.84 -19.40 -7.59
CA GLN A 173 -12.87 -19.21 -8.66
C GLN A 173 -11.52 -18.70 -8.13
N ASN A 174 -10.47 -18.99 -8.87
CA ASN A 174 -9.12 -18.51 -8.54
C ASN A 174 -8.98 -17.03 -8.92
N ASP A 175 -8.21 -16.31 -8.11
CA ASP A 175 -7.71 -14.98 -8.45
C ASP A 175 -6.53 -15.05 -9.44
N ASP A 176 -5.94 -13.90 -9.78
CA ASP A 176 -4.85 -13.78 -10.76
C ASP A 176 -3.56 -14.54 -10.37
N VAL A 177 -3.38 -14.84 -9.10
CA VAL A 177 -2.21 -15.60 -8.61
C VAL A 177 -2.54 -17.07 -8.32
N GLY A 178 -3.77 -17.49 -8.64
CA GLY A 178 -4.22 -18.88 -8.51
C GLY A 178 -4.81 -19.23 -7.14
N THR A 179 -5.12 -18.24 -6.28
CA THR A 179 -5.74 -18.47 -4.99
C THR A 179 -7.26 -18.56 -5.10
N PRO A 180 -7.90 -19.66 -4.70
CA PRO A 180 -9.36 -19.81 -4.80
C PRO A 180 -10.07 -18.89 -3.80
N GLY A 181 -11.10 -18.18 -4.28
CA GLY A 181 -11.98 -17.34 -3.47
C GLY A 181 -11.24 -16.43 -2.50
N SER A 182 -10.28 -15.68 -3.01
CA SER A 182 -9.44 -14.82 -2.18
C SER A 182 -10.19 -13.61 -1.62
N LEU A 183 -9.63 -12.97 -0.60
CA LEU A 183 -10.15 -11.72 -0.05
C LEU A 183 -10.30 -10.64 -1.13
N GLU A 184 -9.33 -10.57 -2.06
CA GLU A 184 -9.39 -9.65 -3.20
C GLU A 184 -10.65 -9.89 -4.05
N MET A 185 -10.98 -11.15 -4.31
CA MET A 185 -12.19 -11.51 -5.07
C MET A 185 -13.47 -11.08 -4.38
N ALA A 186 -13.49 -11.02 -3.05
CA ALA A 186 -14.70 -10.71 -2.28
C ALA A 186 -15.03 -9.21 -2.25
N ILE A 187 -14.03 -8.30 -2.31
CA ILE A 187 -14.26 -6.85 -2.14
C ILE A 187 -13.58 -5.96 -3.19
N GLY A 188 -12.56 -6.45 -3.92
CA GLY A 188 -11.85 -5.65 -4.92
C GLY A 188 -12.77 -5.16 -6.05
N ASN A 189 -12.47 -3.95 -6.57
CA ASN A 189 -13.23 -3.38 -7.69
C ASN A 189 -13.11 -4.21 -8.97
N LYS A 190 -12.01 -4.93 -9.16
CA LYS A 190 -11.77 -5.76 -10.35
C LYS A 190 -12.87 -6.79 -10.57
N THR A 191 -13.39 -7.37 -9.50
CA THR A 191 -14.42 -8.42 -9.56
C THR A 191 -15.84 -7.88 -9.42
N LEU A 192 -16.00 -6.58 -9.13
CA LEU A 192 -17.31 -6.01 -8.83
C LEU A 192 -18.29 -6.12 -10.01
N THR A 193 -17.82 -5.91 -11.23
CA THR A 193 -18.67 -6.02 -12.42
C THR A 193 -19.23 -7.44 -12.56
N GLU A 194 -18.42 -8.46 -12.33
CA GLU A 194 -18.85 -9.87 -12.37
C GLU A 194 -19.80 -10.18 -11.20
N ARG A 195 -19.42 -9.86 -9.97
CA ARG A 195 -20.25 -10.07 -8.77
C ARG A 195 -21.59 -9.35 -8.81
N SER A 196 -21.66 -8.22 -9.53
CA SER A 196 -22.89 -7.44 -9.72
C SER A 196 -23.68 -7.82 -10.97
N HIS A 197 -23.24 -8.85 -11.72
CA HIS A 197 -23.81 -9.20 -13.04
C HIS A 197 -23.89 -7.99 -13.98
N GLY A 198 -22.86 -7.16 -14.01
CA GLY A 198 -22.76 -5.98 -14.87
C GLY A 198 -23.46 -4.72 -14.34
N CYS A 199 -24.08 -4.77 -13.15
CA CYS A 199 -24.85 -3.63 -12.64
C CYS A 199 -23.99 -2.47 -12.14
N TYR A 200 -22.82 -2.76 -11.56
CA TYR A 200 -21.93 -1.76 -10.98
C TYR A 200 -20.49 -1.95 -11.46
N THR A 201 -19.82 -0.84 -11.79
CA THR A 201 -18.43 -0.81 -12.27
C THR A 201 -17.44 -0.26 -11.23
N SER A 202 -17.93 0.34 -10.15
CA SER A 202 -17.12 0.84 -9.05
C SER A 202 -17.82 0.70 -7.71
N THR A 203 -17.05 0.50 -6.65
CA THR A 203 -17.60 0.47 -5.28
C THR A 203 -18.25 1.80 -4.90
N GLU A 204 -17.75 2.92 -5.42
CA GLU A 204 -18.37 4.22 -5.19
C GLU A 204 -19.83 4.23 -5.67
N THR A 205 -20.07 3.79 -6.92
CA THR A 205 -21.42 3.68 -7.48
C THR A 205 -22.26 2.68 -6.70
N LEU A 206 -21.70 1.51 -6.35
CA LEU A 206 -22.40 0.51 -5.53
C LEU A 206 -22.87 1.10 -4.19
N VAL A 207 -21.99 1.79 -3.46
CA VAL A 207 -22.31 2.41 -2.16
C VAL A 207 -23.35 3.53 -2.31
N GLN A 208 -23.27 4.34 -3.37
CA GLN A 208 -24.27 5.37 -3.65
C GLN A 208 -25.68 4.77 -3.85
N HIS A 209 -25.80 3.68 -4.61
CA HIS A 209 -27.07 2.97 -4.80
C HIS A 209 -27.54 2.29 -3.51
N ALA A 210 -26.62 1.72 -2.72
CA ALA A 210 -26.96 1.13 -1.42
C ALA A 210 -27.54 2.20 -0.46
N ARG A 211 -26.93 3.39 -0.40
CA ARG A 211 -27.45 4.55 0.37
C ARG A 211 -28.84 5.00 -0.10
N ALA A 212 -29.11 4.89 -1.40
CA ALA A 212 -30.41 5.19 -1.98
C ALA A 212 -31.48 4.11 -1.70
N GLY A 213 -31.09 3.00 -1.05
CA GLY A 213 -32.00 1.92 -0.67
C GLY A 213 -32.23 0.87 -1.75
N ASP A 214 -31.40 0.81 -2.81
CA ASP A 214 -31.47 -0.27 -3.80
C ASP A 214 -31.18 -1.62 -3.12
N PRO A 215 -32.15 -2.57 -3.07
CA PRO A 215 -31.97 -3.82 -2.33
C PRO A 215 -30.81 -4.69 -2.87
N LYS A 216 -30.55 -4.64 -4.18
CA LYS A 216 -29.46 -5.40 -4.79
C LYS A 216 -28.10 -4.81 -4.40
N ALA A 217 -27.99 -3.47 -4.42
CA ALA A 217 -26.79 -2.79 -4.00
C ALA A 217 -26.50 -3.02 -2.50
N VAL A 218 -27.52 -2.93 -1.66
CA VAL A 218 -27.42 -3.21 -0.22
C VAL A 218 -26.92 -4.64 0.02
N ALA A 219 -27.54 -5.63 -0.62
CA ALA A 219 -27.16 -7.03 -0.46
C ALA A 219 -25.72 -7.30 -0.89
N LEU A 220 -25.30 -6.80 -2.07
CA LEU A 220 -23.95 -6.99 -2.60
C LEU A 220 -22.90 -6.28 -1.73
N TRP A 221 -23.20 -5.05 -1.27
CA TRP A 221 -22.28 -4.33 -0.39
C TRP A 221 -22.09 -5.04 0.96
N GLN A 222 -23.20 -5.52 1.56
CA GLN A 222 -23.15 -6.29 2.81
C GLN A 222 -22.35 -7.59 2.65
N GLU A 223 -22.49 -8.28 1.53
CA GLU A 223 -21.71 -9.48 1.24
C GLU A 223 -20.21 -9.16 1.12
N SER A 224 -19.86 -8.10 0.41
CA SER A 224 -18.47 -7.62 0.27
C SER A 224 -17.84 -7.27 1.62
N VAL A 225 -18.55 -6.52 2.47
CA VAL A 225 -18.07 -6.17 3.82
C VAL A 225 -17.97 -7.40 4.72
N ARG A 226 -18.89 -8.36 4.58
CA ARG A 226 -18.80 -9.63 5.32
C ARG A 226 -17.56 -10.43 4.91
N GLY A 227 -17.25 -10.52 3.61
CA GLY A 227 -16.02 -11.16 3.12
C GLY A 227 -14.78 -10.50 3.71
N LEU A 228 -14.73 -9.16 3.73
CA LEU A 228 -13.65 -8.40 4.37
C LEU A 228 -13.55 -8.72 5.87
N ALA A 229 -14.66 -8.77 6.59
CA ALA A 229 -14.68 -9.10 8.02
C ALA A 229 -14.14 -10.50 8.30
N VAL A 230 -14.49 -11.50 7.49
CA VAL A 230 -13.97 -12.87 7.61
C VAL A 230 -12.46 -12.90 7.41
N GLY A 231 -11.96 -12.19 6.38
CA GLY A 231 -10.53 -12.06 6.13
C GLY A 231 -9.80 -11.40 7.29
N ILE A 232 -10.30 -10.26 7.76
CA ILE A 232 -9.72 -9.53 8.90
C ILE A 232 -9.71 -10.40 10.16
N ASN A 233 -10.82 -11.07 10.48
CA ASN A 233 -10.90 -11.95 11.65
C ASN A 233 -9.87 -13.09 11.59
N SER A 234 -9.66 -13.68 10.42
CA SER A 234 -8.62 -14.70 10.20
C SER A 234 -7.22 -14.14 10.44
N LEU A 235 -6.94 -12.93 9.92
CA LEU A 235 -5.66 -12.26 10.09
C LEU A 235 -5.42 -11.81 11.54
N ILE A 236 -6.44 -11.41 12.28
CA ILE A 236 -6.35 -11.12 13.72
C ILE A 236 -5.84 -12.36 14.48
N ASN A 237 -6.37 -13.54 14.19
CA ASN A 237 -5.93 -14.78 14.85
C ASN A 237 -4.52 -15.24 14.43
N VAL A 238 -4.01 -14.78 13.28
CA VAL A 238 -2.68 -15.14 12.77
C VAL A 238 -1.61 -14.18 13.25
N LEU A 239 -1.93 -12.86 13.30
CA LEU A 239 -0.96 -11.79 13.51
C LEU A 239 -1.07 -11.13 14.88
N ASP A 240 -2.18 -11.33 15.60
CA ASP A 240 -2.48 -10.69 16.91
C ASP A 240 -2.16 -9.19 16.93
N PRO A 241 -2.80 -8.38 16.07
CA PRO A 241 -2.42 -6.98 15.88
C PRO A 241 -3.07 -6.07 16.92
N GLU A 242 -2.44 -4.93 17.21
CA GLU A 242 -3.01 -3.82 17.97
C GLU A 242 -4.08 -3.06 17.17
N ALA A 243 -3.89 -3.01 15.85
CA ALA A 243 -4.80 -2.33 14.92
C ALA A 243 -4.77 -2.93 13.52
N VAL A 244 -5.85 -2.72 12.79
CA VAL A 244 -5.99 -2.92 11.35
C VAL A 244 -6.15 -1.56 10.69
N ILE A 245 -5.33 -1.26 9.70
CA ILE A 245 -5.41 -0.03 8.91
C ILE A 245 -6.07 -0.34 7.59
N LEU A 246 -7.12 0.40 7.25
CA LEU A 246 -7.79 0.30 5.96
C LEU A 246 -7.53 1.55 5.13
N GLY A 247 -6.90 1.36 3.97
CA GLY A 247 -6.61 2.41 3.00
C GLY A 247 -7.19 2.08 1.63
N GLY A 248 -6.89 2.93 0.65
CA GLY A 248 -7.36 2.79 -0.73
C GLY A 248 -8.74 3.39 -0.98
N GLY A 249 -9.17 3.34 -2.25
CA GLY A 249 -10.41 4.01 -2.69
C GLY A 249 -11.68 3.47 -2.04
N ILE A 250 -11.76 2.16 -1.79
CA ILE A 250 -12.93 1.54 -1.16
C ILE A 250 -13.08 1.99 0.30
N ALA A 251 -11.98 2.25 1.00
CA ALA A 251 -12.01 2.77 2.36
C ALA A 251 -12.65 4.17 2.46
N GLN A 252 -12.75 4.91 1.35
CA GLN A 252 -13.46 6.19 1.27
C GLN A 252 -14.98 6.06 1.46
N ALA A 253 -15.53 4.84 1.45
CA ALA A 253 -16.92 4.63 1.85
C ALA A 253 -17.20 5.08 3.30
N GLY A 254 -16.13 5.23 4.11
CA GLY A 254 -16.23 5.80 5.45
C GLY A 254 -17.15 5.00 6.38
N PRO A 255 -18.15 5.62 7.04
CA PRO A 255 -19.04 4.92 7.96
C PRO A 255 -19.74 3.70 7.36
N ASP A 256 -20.13 3.72 6.08
CA ASP A 256 -20.77 2.57 5.43
C ASP A 256 -19.88 1.32 5.42
N LEU A 257 -18.55 1.50 5.45
CA LEU A 257 -17.61 0.40 5.59
C LEU A 257 -17.26 0.14 7.06
N PHE A 258 -16.78 1.16 7.77
CA PHE A 258 -16.18 1.00 9.10
C PHE A 258 -17.20 0.60 10.18
N ASP A 259 -18.40 1.21 10.19
CA ASP A 259 -19.41 0.89 11.18
C ASP A 259 -19.92 -0.54 10.97
N ARG A 260 -20.23 -0.89 9.72
CA ARG A 260 -20.71 -2.23 9.40
C ARG A 260 -19.67 -3.31 9.66
N LEU A 261 -18.39 -3.04 9.33
CA LEU A 261 -17.28 -3.94 9.61
C LEU A 261 -17.11 -4.15 11.11
N SER A 262 -17.18 -3.07 11.90
CA SER A 262 -17.12 -3.12 13.36
C SER A 262 -18.23 -3.97 13.97
N GLU A 263 -19.48 -3.80 13.49
CA GLU A 263 -20.62 -4.61 13.93
C GLU A 263 -20.40 -6.10 13.67
N ILE A 264 -19.88 -6.47 12.49
CA ILE A 264 -19.65 -7.87 12.15
C ILE A 264 -18.51 -8.44 13.02
N LEU A 265 -17.41 -7.71 13.18
CA LEU A 265 -16.29 -8.15 14.01
C LEU A 265 -16.67 -8.25 15.49
N GLU A 266 -17.60 -7.44 15.97
CA GLU A 266 -18.09 -7.56 17.35
C GLU A 266 -18.67 -8.95 17.67
N GLY A 267 -19.28 -9.58 16.68
CA GLY A 267 -19.84 -10.92 16.82
C GLY A 267 -18.88 -12.08 16.47
N HIS A 268 -17.72 -11.82 15.86
CA HIS A 268 -16.85 -12.86 15.31
C HIS A 268 -15.43 -12.85 15.86
N GLU A 269 -14.93 -11.69 16.31
CA GLU A 269 -13.57 -11.55 16.83
C GLU A 269 -13.43 -12.30 18.17
N TRP A 270 -12.42 -13.16 18.25
CA TRP A 270 -12.04 -13.76 19.53
C TRP A 270 -11.36 -12.69 20.41
N ARG A 271 -11.99 -12.37 21.54
CA ARG A 271 -11.59 -11.25 22.43
C ARG A 271 -11.16 -11.76 23.82
N PRO A 272 -9.96 -12.32 23.96
CA PRO A 272 -9.48 -12.75 25.25
C PRO A 272 -9.41 -11.56 26.21
N ARG A 273 -10.01 -11.73 27.40
CA ARG A 273 -10.09 -10.68 28.44
C ARG A 273 -10.74 -9.35 27.97
N GLY A 274 -11.53 -9.38 26.89
CA GLY A 274 -12.16 -8.20 26.32
C GLY A 274 -11.25 -7.35 25.43
N ALA A 275 -10.05 -7.83 25.09
CA ALA A 275 -9.17 -7.16 24.14
C ALA A 275 -9.86 -7.02 22.77
N ARG A 276 -9.74 -5.83 22.16
CA ARG A 276 -10.30 -5.52 20.83
C ARG A 276 -9.23 -4.98 19.93
N VAL A 277 -9.21 -5.43 18.69
CA VAL A 277 -8.36 -4.85 17.66
C VAL A 277 -9.00 -3.56 17.14
N ARG A 278 -8.22 -2.49 17.01
CA ARG A 278 -8.70 -1.21 16.50
C ARG A 278 -8.80 -1.24 14.98
N LEU A 279 -9.89 -0.72 14.43
CA LEU A 279 -10.02 -0.42 13.00
C LEU A 279 -9.71 1.04 12.77
N LEU A 280 -8.70 1.35 11.98
CA LEU A 280 -8.23 2.70 11.71
C LEU A 280 -8.25 3.00 10.22
N PRO A 281 -8.74 4.17 9.79
CA PRO A 281 -8.52 4.63 8.41
C PRO A 281 -7.05 5.03 8.23
N ALA A 282 -6.51 4.80 7.03
CA ALA A 282 -5.19 5.29 6.64
C ALA A 282 -5.18 6.83 6.67
N ALA A 283 -4.11 7.43 7.23
CA ALA A 283 -4.00 8.86 7.43
C ALA A 283 -3.26 9.58 6.28
N LEU A 284 -2.32 8.92 5.61
CA LEU A 284 -1.45 9.53 4.59
C LEU A 284 -2.06 9.50 3.19
N SER A 285 -3.26 8.92 3.06
CA SER A 285 -3.98 8.88 1.79
C SER A 285 -3.12 8.33 0.64
N GLU A 286 -3.06 9.05 -0.47
CA GLU A 286 -2.34 8.64 -1.67
C GLU A 286 -0.80 8.77 -1.58
N LEU A 287 -0.27 9.42 -0.54
CA LEU A 287 1.17 9.61 -0.35
C LEU A 287 1.82 8.54 0.55
N ALA A 288 1.04 7.63 1.12
CA ALA A 288 1.53 6.63 2.07
C ALA A 288 2.71 5.81 1.51
N GLY A 289 2.62 5.35 0.25
CA GLY A 289 3.70 4.63 -0.43
C GLY A 289 4.97 5.45 -0.57
N ALA A 290 4.86 6.72 -0.94
CA ALA A 290 6.00 7.61 -1.07
C ALA A 290 6.67 7.90 0.29
N TYR A 291 5.88 8.12 1.36
CA TYR A 291 6.44 8.25 2.71
C TYR A 291 7.15 6.98 3.18
N GLY A 292 6.58 5.81 2.92
CA GLY A 292 7.21 4.54 3.26
C GLY A 292 8.51 4.29 2.50
N ALA A 293 8.55 4.66 1.22
CA ALA A 293 9.76 4.60 0.41
C ALA A 293 10.86 5.53 0.97
N ALA A 294 10.51 6.78 1.33
CA ALA A 294 11.43 7.72 1.98
C ALA A 294 11.93 7.17 3.34
N ARG A 295 11.04 6.60 4.15
CA ARG A 295 11.39 5.98 5.42
C ARG A 295 12.38 4.83 5.25
N GLN A 296 12.12 3.95 4.27
CA GLN A 296 13.03 2.84 3.98
C GLN A 296 14.40 3.34 3.53
N ALA A 297 14.47 4.41 2.73
CA ALA A 297 15.73 5.03 2.33
C ALA A 297 16.54 5.56 3.53
N ILE A 298 15.85 6.21 4.49
CA ILE A 298 16.47 6.68 5.74
C ILE A 298 17.01 5.52 6.56
N LEU A 299 16.23 4.45 6.74
CA LEU A 299 16.63 3.27 7.51
C LEU A 299 17.84 2.55 6.89
N SER A 300 17.80 2.33 5.56
CA SER A 300 18.90 1.66 4.84
C SER A 300 20.22 2.42 4.92
N ARG A 301 20.17 3.77 5.04
CA ARG A 301 21.39 4.57 5.21
C ARG A 301 22.02 4.42 6.61
N GLN A 302 21.24 4.07 7.62
CA GLN A 302 21.72 3.91 8.99
C GLN A 302 22.42 2.55 9.22
N GLU A 303 22.21 1.59 8.30
CA GLU A 303 22.79 0.26 8.37
C GLU A 303 24.21 0.19 7.73
N PHE A 304 24.65 1.26 7.08
CA PHE A 304 25.99 1.44 6.49
C PHE A 304 26.79 2.53 7.23
#